data_b6d25091840a272839e5c13e5036aec0
#
_entry.id   b6d25091840a272839e5c13e5036aec0
#
_cell.length_a   1.000
_cell.length_b   1.000
_cell.length_c   1.000
_cell.angle_alpha   90.00
_cell.angle_beta   90.00
_cell.angle_gamma   90.00
#
_symmetry.space_group_name_H-M   'P 1'
#
loop_
_entity.id
_entity.type
_entity.pdbx_description
1 polymer ?
#
loop_
_entity_poly.entity_id
_entity_poly.type
_entity_poly.pdbx_seq_one_letter_code
_entity_poly.pdbx_strand_id
1 'polypeptide(L)'
;KTMGGVGIALAMIGVVVCPITSGDTAFRSARLTLSDWFHIDQGRYANRLKLCIPVLGVGAVLGIGNAVGAIDYTVIWRYFSWTNQTLAMIVLWAASMYLVSEKKNFWITAVPATFMSAVSSTYFILAPECLGGLINSKTAEGAVVYNTAVAYPIGIIFAIVLLVIFLRAAKKHA
;
A
#
# COMPACT_ATOMS: atom_id res chain seq x y z
N LYS A 1 28.74 18.61 3.74
CA LYS A 1 29.53 19.40 4.73
C LYS A 1 28.94 20.82 4.98
N THR A 2 27.77 21.16 4.46
CA THR A 2 27.27 22.54 4.42
C THR A 2 26.58 23.04 5.70
N MET A 3 26.13 22.16 6.58
CA MET A 3 25.39 22.57 7.79
C MET A 3 26.04 22.13 9.11
N GLY A 4 27.25 21.55 9.10
CA GLY A 4 27.98 21.14 10.30
C GLY A 4 27.19 20.25 11.27
N GLY A 5 27.48 20.34 12.57
CA GLY A 5 26.82 19.55 13.60
C GLY A 5 25.33 19.81 13.78
N VAL A 6 24.89 21.05 13.54
CA VAL A 6 23.46 21.43 13.61
C VAL A 6 22.65 20.73 12.53
N GLY A 7 23.17 20.64 11.30
CA GLY A 7 22.49 19.92 10.21
C GLY A 7 22.36 18.42 10.48
N ILE A 8 23.37 17.81 11.07
CA ILE A 8 23.32 16.40 11.48
C ILE A 8 22.25 16.19 12.56
N ALA A 9 22.22 17.05 13.58
CA ALA A 9 21.22 16.96 14.65
C ALA A 9 19.78 17.11 14.11
N LEU A 10 19.53 18.09 13.24
CA LEU A 10 18.21 18.29 12.60
C LEU A 10 17.81 17.09 11.72
N ALA A 11 18.73 16.55 10.95
CA ALA A 11 18.48 15.36 10.14
C ALA A 11 18.14 14.14 11.00
N MET A 12 18.89 13.91 12.09
CA MET A 12 18.64 12.83 13.05
C MET A 12 17.26 12.96 13.70
N ILE A 13 16.90 14.17 14.16
CA ILE A 13 15.57 14.43 14.72
C ILE A 13 14.48 14.15 13.67
N GLY A 14 14.64 14.60 12.42
CA GLY A 14 13.68 14.34 11.36
C GLY A 14 13.51 12.85 11.05
N VAL A 15 14.61 12.09 10.97
CA VAL A 15 14.60 10.65 10.73
C VAL A 15 13.93 9.86 11.87
N VAL A 16 14.02 10.33 13.12
CA VAL A 16 13.39 9.68 14.27
C VAL A 16 11.94 10.10 14.44
N VAL A 17 11.63 11.39 14.36
CA VAL A 17 10.27 11.92 14.63
C VAL A 17 9.29 11.56 13.52
N CYS A 18 9.72 11.57 12.26
CA CYS A 18 8.84 11.28 11.13
C CYS A 18 8.22 9.86 11.18
N PRO A 19 9.00 8.77 11.41
CA PRO A 19 8.42 7.43 11.59
C PRO A 19 7.51 7.31 12.81
N ILE A 20 7.82 7.98 13.91
CA ILE A 20 7.00 7.94 15.13
C ILE A 20 5.63 8.56 14.88
N THR A 21 5.57 9.74 14.28
CA THR A 21 4.31 10.43 13.98
C THR A 21 3.48 9.71 12.93
N SER A 22 4.13 9.19 11.89
CA SER A 22 3.47 8.39 10.84
C SER A 22 2.96 7.06 11.40
N GLY A 23 3.74 6.41 12.26
CA GLY A 23 3.37 5.18 12.92
C GLY A 23 2.15 5.35 13.83
N ASP A 24 2.12 6.40 14.66
CA ASP A 24 0.95 6.69 15.52
C ASP A 24 -0.33 6.86 14.69
N THR A 25 -0.24 7.62 13.59
CA THR A 25 -1.37 7.82 12.68
C THR A 25 -1.82 6.52 12.01
N ALA A 26 -0.87 5.69 11.55
CA ALA A 26 -1.16 4.41 10.92
C ALA A 26 -1.83 3.43 11.90
N PHE A 27 -1.31 3.31 13.12
CA PHE A 27 -1.91 2.46 14.15
C PHE A 27 -3.29 2.95 14.59
N ARG A 28 -3.49 4.25 14.65
CA ARG A 28 -4.80 4.84 14.92
C ARG A 28 -5.80 4.49 13.81
N SER A 29 -5.43 4.67 12.54
CA SER A 29 -6.27 4.33 11.40
C SER A 29 -6.61 2.84 11.36
N ALA A 30 -5.62 1.96 11.56
CA ALA A 30 -5.84 0.52 11.63
C ALA A 30 -6.82 0.14 12.73
N ARG A 31 -6.68 0.73 13.93
CA ARG A 31 -7.60 0.51 15.04
C ARG A 31 -9.02 0.97 14.72
N LEU A 32 -9.17 2.16 14.10
CA LEU A 32 -10.48 2.68 13.72
C LEU A 32 -11.15 1.78 12.69
N THR A 33 -10.43 1.36 11.65
CA THR A 33 -10.95 0.44 10.63
C THR A 33 -11.38 -0.90 11.22
N LEU A 34 -10.57 -1.47 12.12
CA LEU A 34 -10.94 -2.72 12.81
C LEU A 34 -12.15 -2.54 13.73
N SER A 35 -12.24 -1.40 14.41
CA SER A 35 -13.40 -1.05 15.23
C SER A 35 -14.69 -1.00 14.41
N ASP A 36 -14.64 -0.36 13.26
CA ASP A 36 -15.79 -0.26 12.35
C ASP A 36 -16.16 -1.62 11.78
N TRP A 37 -15.17 -2.42 11.40
CA TRP A 37 -15.39 -3.75 10.85
C TRP A 37 -15.99 -4.73 11.88
N PHE A 38 -15.49 -4.72 13.10
CA PHE A 38 -15.98 -5.58 14.18
C PHE A 38 -17.15 -4.96 14.97
N HIS A 39 -17.61 -3.76 14.62
CA HIS A 39 -18.69 -3.02 15.30
C HIS A 39 -18.41 -2.85 16.81
N ILE A 40 -17.14 -2.59 17.17
CA ILE A 40 -16.71 -2.42 18.57
C ILE A 40 -16.73 -0.96 18.93
N ASP A 41 -17.56 -0.57 19.88
CA ASP A 41 -17.59 0.79 20.41
C ASP A 41 -16.26 1.15 21.11
N GLN A 42 -15.62 2.23 20.64
CA GLN A 42 -14.37 2.75 21.19
C GLN A 42 -14.55 3.71 22.37
N GLY A 43 -15.77 3.96 22.82
CA GLY A 43 -16.03 4.81 23.99
C GLY A 43 -15.41 4.23 25.27
N ARG A 44 -15.35 2.91 25.40
CA ARG A 44 -14.74 2.22 26.54
C ARG A 44 -13.24 1.99 26.34
N TYR A 45 -12.43 2.38 27.31
CA TYR A 45 -10.97 2.18 27.28
C TYR A 45 -10.56 0.72 27.07
N ALA A 46 -11.27 -0.23 27.70
CA ALA A 46 -11.02 -1.66 27.55
C ALA A 46 -11.16 -2.14 26.08
N ASN A 47 -12.13 -1.62 25.34
CA ASN A 47 -12.34 -1.96 23.94
C ASN A 47 -11.23 -1.40 23.03
N ARG A 48 -10.75 -0.19 23.34
CA ARG A 48 -9.56 0.38 22.67
C ARG A 48 -8.35 -0.51 22.86
N LEU A 49 -8.12 -0.98 24.09
CA LEU A 49 -6.98 -1.82 24.43
C LEU A 49 -7.04 -3.17 23.70
N LYS A 50 -8.23 -3.79 23.61
CA LYS A 50 -8.44 -5.05 22.87
C LYS A 50 -8.08 -4.95 21.39
N LEU A 51 -8.26 -3.79 20.78
CA LEU A 51 -7.89 -3.54 19.37
C LEU A 51 -6.43 -3.10 19.23
N CYS A 52 -5.90 -2.34 20.19
CA CYS A 52 -4.51 -1.89 20.15
C CYS A 52 -3.51 -3.03 20.34
N ILE A 53 -3.77 -3.94 21.27
CA ILE A 53 -2.82 -5.03 21.61
C ILE A 53 -2.47 -5.89 20.39
N PRO A 54 -3.43 -6.45 19.60
CA PRO A 54 -3.08 -7.25 18.44
C PRO A 54 -2.37 -6.43 17.36
N VAL A 55 -2.79 -5.19 17.11
CA VAL A 55 -2.17 -4.33 16.07
C VAL A 55 -0.73 -3.99 16.44
N LEU A 56 -0.50 -3.56 17.68
CA LEU A 56 0.85 -3.30 18.20
C LEU A 56 1.68 -4.59 18.32
N GLY A 57 1.03 -5.70 18.68
CA GLY A 57 1.67 -7.00 18.75
C GLY A 57 2.23 -7.46 17.42
N VAL A 58 1.48 -7.34 16.34
CA VAL A 58 1.96 -7.62 14.98
C VAL A 58 3.13 -6.71 14.61
N GLY A 59 3.03 -5.41 14.89
CA GLY A 59 4.12 -4.46 14.66
C GLY A 59 5.38 -4.81 15.45
N ALA A 60 5.22 -5.18 16.72
CA ALA A 60 6.34 -5.60 17.58
C ALA A 60 7.00 -6.90 17.09
N VAL A 61 6.22 -7.90 16.69
CA VAL A 61 6.74 -9.16 16.14
C VAL A 61 7.54 -8.91 14.85
N LEU A 62 7.04 -8.08 13.95
CA LEU A 62 7.75 -7.71 12.73
C LEU A 62 9.03 -6.92 13.04
N GLY A 63 8.98 -5.99 13.97
CA GLY A 63 10.15 -5.19 14.39
C GLY A 63 11.22 -6.04 15.06
N ILE A 64 10.84 -6.90 15.99
CA ILE A 64 11.77 -7.82 16.68
C ILE A 64 12.32 -8.84 15.68
N GLY A 65 11.47 -9.42 14.81
CA GLY A 65 11.89 -10.36 13.79
C GLY A 65 12.94 -9.78 12.84
N ASN A 66 12.80 -8.51 12.50
CA ASN A 66 13.80 -7.79 11.72
C ASN A 66 15.10 -7.53 12.53
N ALA A 67 14.97 -7.12 13.79
CA ALA A 67 16.13 -6.84 14.65
C ALA A 67 16.99 -8.10 14.95
N VAL A 68 16.34 -9.27 15.02
CA VAL A 68 17.01 -10.58 15.20
C VAL A 68 17.52 -11.16 13.87
N GLY A 69 17.19 -10.52 12.74
CA GLY A 69 17.57 -11.01 11.41
C GLY A 69 16.73 -12.18 10.89
N ALA A 70 15.62 -12.51 11.55
CA ALA A 70 14.70 -13.55 11.10
C ALA A 70 13.84 -13.12 9.92
N ILE A 71 13.61 -11.82 9.77
CA ILE A 71 12.84 -11.22 8.69
C ILE A 71 13.70 -10.13 8.03
N ASP A 72 13.91 -10.25 6.72
CA ASP A 72 14.64 -9.23 5.97
C ASP A 72 13.78 -7.97 5.81
N TYR A 73 14.35 -6.82 6.19
CA TYR A 73 13.71 -5.51 6.02
C TYR A 73 13.25 -5.25 4.58
N THR A 74 14.00 -5.70 3.59
CA THR A 74 13.67 -5.50 2.17
C THR A 74 12.36 -6.20 1.79
N VAL A 75 12.06 -7.34 2.39
CA VAL A 75 10.80 -8.07 2.20
C VAL A 75 9.63 -7.28 2.79
N ILE A 76 9.78 -6.81 4.05
CA ILE A 76 8.76 -5.98 4.71
C ILE A 76 8.49 -4.72 3.89
N TRP A 77 9.55 -4.05 3.41
CA TRP A 77 9.46 -2.84 2.61
C TRP A 77 8.73 -3.05 1.28
N ARG A 78 8.98 -4.17 0.61
CA ARG A 78 8.29 -4.52 -0.65
C ARG A 78 6.80 -4.74 -0.44
N TYR A 79 6.41 -5.51 0.57
CA TYR A 79 5.00 -5.71 0.92
C TYR A 79 4.31 -4.39 1.28
N PHE A 80 4.96 -3.57 2.08
CA PHE A 80 4.45 -2.25 2.46
C PHE A 80 4.23 -1.35 1.24
N SER A 81 5.21 -1.27 0.35
CA SER A 81 5.12 -0.46 -0.86
C SER A 81 3.98 -0.91 -1.77
N TRP A 82 3.86 -2.22 -2.01
CA TRP A 82 2.79 -2.76 -2.85
C TRP A 82 1.41 -2.57 -2.23
N THR A 83 1.26 -2.80 -0.93
CA THR A 83 0.01 -2.58 -0.21
C THR A 83 -0.42 -1.13 -0.29
N ASN A 84 0.51 -0.19 -0.13
CA ASN A 84 0.24 1.24 -0.23
C ASN A 84 -0.20 1.66 -1.65
N GLN A 85 0.45 1.12 -2.68
CA GLN A 85 0.05 1.34 -4.08
C GLN A 85 -1.35 0.77 -4.38
N THR A 86 -1.64 -0.42 -3.89
CA THR A 86 -2.95 -1.05 -4.06
C THR A 86 -4.04 -0.27 -3.33
N LEU A 87 -3.76 0.21 -2.11
CA LEU A 87 -4.67 1.06 -1.36
C LEU A 87 -4.94 2.37 -2.11
N ALA A 88 -3.90 3.02 -2.62
CA ALA A 88 -4.03 4.24 -3.42
C ALA A 88 -4.92 4.00 -4.67
N MET A 89 -4.74 2.88 -5.37
CA MET A 89 -5.59 2.47 -6.48
C MET A 89 -7.06 2.39 -6.07
N ILE A 90 -7.37 1.69 -4.98
CA ILE A 90 -8.75 1.51 -4.49
C ILE A 90 -9.37 2.85 -4.11
N VAL A 91 -8.64 3.69 -3.37
CA VAL A 91 -9.11 5.02 -2.93
C VAL A 91 -9.36 5.94 -4.14
N LEU A 92 -8.49 5.92 -5.14
CA LEU A 92 -8.67 6.71 -6.36
C LEU A 92 -9.91 6.29 -7.16
N TRP A 93 -10.19 4.98 -7.26
CA TRP A 93 -11.43 4.50 -7.89
C TRP A 93 -12.67 4.87 -7.08
N ALA A 94 -12.62 4.76 -5.75
CA ALA A 94 -13.72 5.20 -4.88
C ALA A 94 -13.96 6.71 -5.01
N ALA A 95 -12.92 7.52 -5.02
CA ALA A 95 -13.01 8.97 -5.25
C ALA A 95 -13.58 9.29 -6.64
N SER A 96 -13.22 8.51 -7.67
CA SER A 96 -13.77 8.69 -9.02
C SER A 96 -15.29 8.45 -9.05
N MET A 97 -15.76 7.39 -8.37
CA MET A 97 -17.20 7.12 -8.27
C MET A 97 -17.93 8.22 -7.47
N TYR A 98 -17.31 8.71 -6.40
CA TYR A 98 -17.86 9.84 -5.64
C TYR A 98 -17.98 11.10 -6.50
N LEU A 99 -16.99 11.44 -7.32
CA LEU A 99 -17.05 12.58 -8.23
C LEU A 99 -18.15 12.41 -9.30
N VAL A 100 -18.41 11.20 -9.77
CA VAL A 100 -19.53 10.90 -10.66
C VAL A 100 -20.87 11.20 -9.97
N SER A 101 -21.05 10.75 -8.72
CA SER A 101 -22.27 10.99 -7.95
C SER A 101 -22.52 12.49 -7.68
N GLU A 102 -21.44 13.26 -7.51
CA GLU A 102 -21.47 14.73 -7.35
C GLU A 102 -21.57 15.51 -8.69
N LYS A 103 -21.68 14.80 -9.82
CA LYS A 103 -21.67 15.38 -11.17
C LYS A 103 -20.49 16.30 -11.48
N LYS A 104 -19.32 15.98 -10.89
CA LYS A 104 -18.05 16.69 -11.06
C LYS A 104 -17.15 15.96 -12.05
N ASN A 105 -16.08 16.63 -12.48
CA ASN A 105 -15.12 16.02 -13.39
C ASN A 105 -14.32 14.89 -12.72
N PHE A 106 -14.69 13.66 -12.99
CA PHE A 106 -14.08 12.44 -12.43
C PHE A 106 -12.73 12.08 -13.08
N TRP A 107 -12.39 12.65 -14.22
CA TRP A 107 -11.14 12.34 -14.92
C TRP A 107 -9.88 12.66 -14.10
N ILE A 108 -9.97 13.65 -13.21
CA ILE A 108 -8.87 14.05 -12.32
C ILE A 108 -8.40 12.87 -11.46
N THR A 109 -9.30 12.00 -11.04
CA THR A 109 -9.00 10.82 -10.21
C THR A 109 -8.97 9.52 -11.03
N ALA A 110 -9.76 9.40 -12.11
CA ALA A 110 -9.83 8.19 -12.92
C ALA A 110 -8.53 7.93 -13.72
N VAL A 111 -7.86 8.96 -14.22
CA VAL A 111 -6.58 8.82 -14.93
C VAL A 111 -5.50 8.27 -13.99
N PRO A 112 -5.19 8.88 -12.83
CA PRO A 112 -4.23 8.30 -11.91
C PRO A 112 -4.67 6.95 -11.34
N ALA A 113 -5.98 6.70 -11.16
CA ALA A 113 -6.49 5.38 -10.78
C ALA A 113 -6.14 4.29 -11.79
N THR A 114 -6.31 4.58 -13.08
CA THR A 114 -5.95 3.66 -14.17
C THR A 114 -4.45 3.38 -14.18
N PHE A 115 -3.63 4.41 -14.04
CA PHE A 115 -2.18 4.27 -13.95
C PHE A 115 -1.77 3.40 -12.76
N MET A 116 -2.31 3.68 -11.57
CA MET A 116 -2.02 2.89 -10.37
C MET A 116 -2.52 1.44 -10.48
N SER A 117 -3.60 1.20 -11.21
CA SER A 117 -4.08 -0.15 -11.51
C SER A 117 -3.07 -0.93 -12.37
N ALA A 118 -2.49 -0.30 -13.39
CA ALA A 118 -1.45 -0.92 -14.20
C ALA A 118 -0.18 -1.22 -13.38
N VAL A 119 0.26 -0.27 -12.56
CA VAL A 119 1.46 -0.43 -11.71
C VAL A 119 1.26 -1.54 -10.68
N SER A 120 0.17 -1.51 -9.92
CA SER A 120 -0.09 -2.48 -8.85
C SER A 120 -0.26 -3.91 -9.37
N SER A 121 -0.97 -4.09 -10.49
CA SER A 121 -1.15 -5.41 -11.12
C SER A 121 0.12 -5.93 -11.76
N THR A 122 0.89 -5.08 -12.43
CA THR A 122 2.20 -5.46 -12.98
C THR A 122 3.16 -5.91 -11.87
N TYR A 123 3.20 -5.18 -10.76
CA TYR A 123 4.02 -5.57 -9.62
C TYR A 123 3.57 -6.91 -9.04
N PHE A 124 2.26 -7.15 -8.88
CA PHE A 124 1.73 -8.42 -8.41
C PHE A 124 2.18 -9.62 -9.27
N ILE A 125 2.29 -9.42 -10.58
CA ILE A 125 2.73 -10.46 -11.50
C ILE A 125 4.25 -10.67 -11.43
N LEU A 126 5.04 -9.60 -11.23
CA LEU A 126 6.51 -9.67 -11.22
C LEU A 126 7.09 -10.04 -9.87
N ALA A 127 6.41 -9.71 -8.77
CA ALA A 127 6.95 -9.89 -7.42
C ALA A 127 7.20 -11.37 -7.12
N PRO A 128 8.42 -11.76 -6.70
CA PRO A 128 8.76 -13.14 -6.37
C PRO A 128 7.86 -13.74 -5.29
N GLU A 129 7.36 -12.88 -4.41
CA GLU A 129 6.47 -13.23 -3.30
C GLU A 129 5.03 -13.52 -3.75
N CYS A 130 4.66 -13.11 -4.99
CA CYS A 130 3.35 -13.30 -5.59
C CYS A 130 3.43 -14.29 -6.76
N LEU A 131 2.93 -13.91 -7.94
CA LEU A 131 2.95 -14.74 -9.15
C LEU A 131 4.33 -14.80 -9.81
N GLY A 132 5.23 -13.89 -9.50
CA GLY A 132 6.57 -13.84 -10.08
C GLY A 132 7.39 -15.12 -9.84
N GLY A 133 7.15 -15.82 -8.74
CA GLY A 133 7.78 -17.12 -8.48
C GLY A 133 7.47 -18.20 -9.53
N LEU A 134 6.34 -18.07 -10.25
CA LEU A 134 5.89 -18.97 -11.31
C LEU A 134 6.30 -18.50 -12.70
N ILE A 135 6.44 -17.18 -12.89
CA ILE A 135 6.59 -16.56 -14.21
C ILE A 135 8.04 -16.18 -14.49
N ASN A 136 8.80 -15.80 -13.46
CA ASN A 136 10.19 -15.39 -13.58
C ASN A 136 11.11 -16.60 -13.71
N SER A 137 12.10 -16.49 -14.57
CA SER A 137 13.15 -17.51 -14.71
C SER A 137 14.28 -17.22 -13.73
N LYS A 138 14.92 -18.27 -13.19
CA LYS A 138 16.15 -18.13 -12.41
C LYS A 138 17.34 -18.41 -13.33
N THR A 139 18.32 -17.51 -13.34
CA THR A 139 19.60 -17.75 -14.02
C THR A 139 20.41 -18.80 -13.25
N ALA A 140 21.35 -19.47 -13.91
CA ALA A 140 22.25 -20.46 -13.30
C ALA A 140 23.01 -19.92 -12.08
N GLU A 141 23.19 -18.60 -11.99
CA GLU A 141 23.81 -17.87 -10.85
C GLU A 141 22.81 -17.49 -9.75
N GLY A 142 21.54 -17.93 -9.85
CA GLY A 142 20.50 -17.65 -8.84
C GLY A 142 19.85 -16.27 -8.95
N ALA A 143 20.21 -15.44 -9.91
CA ALA A 143 19.58 -14.14 -10.14
C ALA A 143 18.18 -14.31 -10.75
N VAL A 144 17.22 -13.54 -10.26
CA VAL A 144 15.84 -13.54 -10.77
C VAL A 144 15.77 -12.70 -12.04
N VAL A 145 15.44 -13.32 -13.15
CA VAL A 145 15.16 -12.63 -14.43
C VAL A 145 13.66 -12.39 -14.52
N TYR A 146 13.27 -11.13 -14.42
CA TYR A 146 11.87 -10.71 -14.47
C TYR A 146 11.31 -10.80 -15.89
N ASN A 147 10.23 -11.53 -16.06
CA ASN A 147 9.55 -11.65 -17.36
C ASN A 147 8.62 -10.45 -17.58
N THR A 148 9.21 -9.30 -17.90
CA THR A 148 8.51 -8.04 -18.15
C THR A 148 7.63 -8.08 -19.40
N ALA A 149 8.00 -8.91 -20.40
CA ALA A 149 7.25 -9.05 -21.65
C ALA A 149 5.84 -9.62 -21.44
N VAL A 150 5.64 -10.40 -20.38
CA VAL A 150 4.32 -10.94 -19.99
C VAL A 150 3.61 -10.03 -19.00
N ALA A 151 4.35 -9.50 -18.04
CA ALA A 151 3.75 -8.75 -16.94
C ALA A 151 3.18 -7.39 -17.37
N TYR A 152 3.86 -6.65 -18.24
CA TYR A 152 3.38 -5.34 -18.68
C TYR A 152 2.09 -5.42 -19.50
N PRO A 153 1.95 -6.28 -20.51
CA PRO A 153 0.67 -6.39 -21.23
C PRO A 153 -0.49 -6.77 -20.33
N ILE A 154 -0.28 -7.72 -19.42
CA ILE A 154 -1.35 -8.15 -18.50
C ILE A 154 -1.75 -7.00 -17.56
N GLY A 155 -0.78 -6.27 -17.01
CA GLY A 155 -1.04 -5.12 -16.15
C GLY A 155 -1.81 -4.01 -16.86
N ILE A 156 -1.47 -3.73 -18.12
CA ILE A 156 -2.16 -2.74 -18.96
C ILE A 156 -3.58 -3.20 -19.29
N ILE A 157 -3.76 -4.47 -19.68
CA ILE A 157 -5.09 -5.03 -19.94
C ILE A 157 -5.98 -4.93 -18.72
N PHE A 158 -5.46 -5.29 -17.54
CA PHE A 158 -6.20 -5.18 -16.29
C PHE A 158 -6.64 -3.75 -16.00
N ALA A 159 -5.75 -2.77 -16.19
CA ALA A 159 -6.07 -1.35 -15.99
C ALA A 159 -7.16 -0.85 -16.98
N ILE A 160 -7.08 -1.29 -18.25
CA ILE A 160 -8.09 -0.95 -19.27
C ILE A 160 -9.44 -1.59 -18.90
N VAL A 161 -9.46 -2.84 -18.45
CA VAL A 161 -10.68 -3.52 -18.02
C VAL A 161 -11.34 -2.78 -16.87
N LEU A 162 -10.57 -2.37 -15.85
CA LEU A 162 -11.09 -1.57 -14.73
C LEU A 162 -11.64 -0.23 -15.19
N LEU A 163 -10.95 0.45 -16.10
CA LEU A 163 -11.42 1.71 -16.67
C LEU A 163 -12.76 1.53 -17.42
N VAL A 164 -12.88 0.48 -18.22
CA VAL A 164 -14.12 0.18 -18.95
C VAL A 164 -15.27 -0.14 -17.98
N ILE A 165 -15.01 -0.93 -16.94
CA ILE A 165 -16.02 -1.23 -15.91
C ILE A 165 -16.44 0.06 -15.21
N PHE A 166 -15.48 0.91 -14.81
CA PHE A 166 -15.78 2.20 -14.21
C PHE A 166 -16.63 3.09 -15.12
N LEU A 167 -16.25 3.23 -16.41
CA LEU A 167 -17.02 4.06 -17.35
C LEU A 167 -18.45 3.55 -17.59
N ARG A 168 -18.66 2.22 -17.57
CA ARG A 168 -20.00 1.61 -17.63
C ARG A 168 -20.80 1.95 -16.36
N ALA A 169 -20.17 1.84 -15.19
CA ALA A 169 -20.81 2.19 -13.93
C ALA A 169 -21.12 3.70 -13.86
N ALA A 170 -20.19 4.55 -14.28
CA ALA A 170 -20.38 6.00 -14.33
C ALA A 170 -21.56 6.43 -15.21
N LYS A 171 -21.72 5.80 -16.39
CA LYS A 171 -22.88 6.04 -17.27
C LYS A 171 -24.23 5.66 -16.65
N LYS A 172 -24.24 4.72 -15.72
CA LYS A 172 -25.48 4.29 -15.04
C LYS A 172 -25.88 5.24 -13.91
N HIS A 173 -24.91 5.98 -13.37
CA HIS A 173 -25.11 6.88 -12.22
C HIS A 173 -25.04 8.37 -12.60
N ALA A 174 -24.68 8.72 -13.84
CA ALA A 174 -24.73 10.08 -14.39
C ALA A 174 -26.12 10.42 -14.93
#